data_ca8b97041397b6ee159dc3429801083d
#
_entry.id   ca8b97041397b6ee159dc3429801083d
#
_cell.length_a   1.000
_cell.length_b   1.000
_cell.length_c   1.000
_cell.angle_alpha   90.00
_cell.angle_beta   90.00
_cell.angle_gamma   90.00
#
_symmetry.space_group_name_H-M   'P 1'
#
loop_
_entity.id
_entity.type
_entity.pdbx_description
1 polymer ?
#
loop_
_entity_poly.entity_id
_entity_poly.type
_entity_poly.pdbx_seq_one_letter_code
_entity_poly.pdbx_strand_id
1 'polypeptide(L)'
;MTEPLLMHLENNVYLEGEDALIIIDRRKLPRSEAEVYCTDHVEVARAIEQMMVQGAGDIAITAGYGLYLAARELERQNDGRDMAVLKQAADRLCATRPTGFHLAALMGKLLERVRKHAGGKASEIILAVLNKSLTRQREISQATGRQAETLLASGDTVLTHCFAGAGLLYMFKYAKENGKVIKAICTETRPYLQGARLTAWSLSEMGIDTTLITDNMAAYCMSKGMIQKVFTAADRIAMDGAVANKVGTLQLAICARHMGIPFYILGYGGPDRRTLRGNDIPIEERDPREVLEFQGTPITGERVQAYYPAFDITPPELITGIVTVSGVHKPLKIASA
;
A
#
# COMPACT_ATOMS: atom_id res chain seq x y z
N MET A 1 23.66 -2.18 4.40
CA MET A 1 22.43 -1.32 4.40
C MET A 1 21.45 -1.96 5.35
N THR A 2 20.92 -1.22 6.32
CA THR A 2 19.86 -1.71 7.19
C THR A 2 18.58 -1.80 6.36
N GLU A 3 17.89 -2.94 6.41
CA GLU A 3 16.57 -3.05 5.81
C GLU A 3 15.54 -2.44 6.78
N PRO A 4 14.75 -1.46 6.33
CA PRO A 4 13.79 -0.81 7.22
C PRO A 4 12.63 -1.75 7.56
N LEU A 5 12.00 -1.53 8.71
CA LEU A 5 10.88 -2.33 9.23
C LEU A 5 9.80 -2.60 8.16
N LEU A 6 9.46 -1.57 7.37
CA LEU A 6 8.36 -1.62 6.40
C LEU A 6 8.74 -2.22 5.04
N MET A 7 9.98 -2.69 4.86
CA MET A 7 10.37 -3.38 3.62
C MET A 7 9.73 -4.77 3.50
N HIS A 8 9.48 -5.42 4.62
CA HIS A 8 8.86 -6.73 4.70
C HIS A 8 7.67 -6.71 5.64
N LEU A 9 6.53 -7.21 5.17
CA LEU A 9 5.30 -7.23 5.97
C LEU A 9 5.48 -8.08 7.24
N GLU A 10 6.17 -9.20 7.13
CA GLU A 10 6.42 -10.12 8.23
C GLU A 10 7.24 -9.54 9.40
N ASN A 11 7.89 -8.39 9.21
CA ASN A 11 8.56 -7.68 10.30
C ASN A 11 7.59 -6.84 11.14
N ASN A 12 6.38 -6.58 10.62
CA ASN A 12 5.42 -5.69 11.27
C ASN A 12 3.98 -6.26 11.35
N VAL A 13 3.75 -7.43 10.76
CA VAL A 13 2.53 -8.23 10.91
C VAL A 13 2.94 -9.71 10.89
N TYR A 14 2.84 -10.39 12.01
CA TYR A 14 3.31 -11.77 12.17
C TYR A 14 2.53 -12.53 13.25
N LEU A 15 2.51 -13.85 13.14
CA LEU A 15 1.89 -14.70 14.17
C LEU A 15 2.84 -14.86 15.35
N GLU A 16 2.32 -14.72 16.55
CA GLU A 16 2.95 -15.17 17.79
C GLU A 16 2.30 -16.51 18.21
N GLY A 17 3.06 -17.58 18.06
CA GLY A 17 2.50 -18.93 18.18
C GLY A 17 1.46 -19.21 17.10
N GLU A 18 0.36 -19.86 17.50
CA GLU A 18 -0.72 -20.23 16.56
C GLU A 18 -2.01 -19.43 16.75
N ASP A 19 -2.12 -18.65 17.81
CA ASP A 19 -3.39 -18.12 18.27
C ASP A 19 -3.41 -16.58 18.44
N ALA A 20 -2.33 -15.89 18.11
CA ALA A 20 -2.27 -14.43 18.15
C ALA A 20 -1.59 -13.86 16.91
N LEU A 21 -2.12 -12.76 16.37
CA LEU A 21 -1.51 -11.93 15.34
C LEU A 21 -0.96 -10.67 15.99
N ILE A 22 0.33 -10.42 15.82
CA ILE A 22 0.97 -9.18 16.25
C ILE A 22 0.95 -8.21 15.06
N ILE A 23 0.54 -6.98 15.34
CA ILE A 23 0.53 -5.87 14.38
C ILE A 23 1.31 -4.71 15.00
N ILE A 24 2.39 -4.27 14.36
CA ILE A 24 3.03 -2.99 14.72
C ILE A 24 2.13 -1.85 14.24
N ASP A 25 1.64 -1.06 15.19
CA ASP A 25 0.74 0.05 14.89
C ASP A 25 1.45 1.15 14.09
N ARG A 26 1.27 1.14 12.78
CA ARG A 26 1.89 2.12 11.87
C ARG A 26 1.48 3.56 12.15
N ARG A 27 0.43 3.80 12.95
CA ARG A 27 0.01 5.15 13.38
C ARG A 27 0.98 5.74 14.39
N LYS A 28 1.69 4.88 15.12
CA LYS A 28 2.68 5.26 16.13
C LYS A 28 4.08 5.48 15.56
N LEU A 29 4.36 4.88 14.39
CA LEU A 29 5.65 5.05 13.72
C LEU A 29 5.88 6.50 13.28
N PRO A 30 7.13 6.97 13.28
CA PRO A 30 8.36 6.32 13.76
C PRO A 30 8.63 6.50 15.27
N ARG A 31 7.68 7.11 16.00
CA ARG A 31 7.91 7.46 17.42
C ARG A 31 8.01 6.25 18.33
N SER A 32 7.25 5.20 18.02
CA SER A 32 7.29 3.93 18.76
C SER A 32 6.81 2.77 17.87
N GLU A 33 7.41 1.61 18.05
CA GLU A 33 6.99 0.35 17.47
C GLU A 33 6.03 -0.34 18.44
N ALA A 34 4.79 0.20 18.55
CA ALA A 34 3.81 -0.33 19.48
C ALA A 34 3.14 -1.58 18.89
N GLU A 35 3.22 -2.68 19.60
CA GLU A 35 2.57 -3.93 19.24
C GLU A 35 1.09 -3.92 19.64
N VAL A 36 0.26 -4.46 18.75
CA VAL A 36 -1.16 -4.71 18.97
C VAL A 36 -1.41 -6.21 18.80
N TYR A 37 -1.94 -6.82 19.84
CA TYR A 37 -2.26 -8.25 19.87
C TYR A 37 -3.70 -8.45 19.40
N CYS A 38 -3.89 -9.28 18.40
CA CYS A 38 -5.20 -9.66 17.88
C CYS A 38 -5.36 -11.18 18.01
N THR A 39 -6.34 -11.62 18.77
CA THR A 39 -6.63 -13.05 19.03
C THR A 39 -7.80 -13.58 18.23
N ASP A 40 -8.56 -12.71 17.58
CA ASP A 40 -9.68 -13.06 16.72
C ASP A 40 -9.77 -12.16 15.47
N HIS A 41 -10.64 -12.56 14.54
CA HIS A 41 -10.83 -11.83 13.28
C HIS A 41 -11.50 -10.46 13.43
N VAL A 42 -12.23 -10.23 14.54
CA VAL A 42 -12.92 -8.95 14.81
C VAL A 42 -11.88 -7.91 15.25
N GLU A 43 -10.92 -8.31 16.08
CA GLU A 43 -9.81 -7.46 16.50
C GLU A 43 -8.92 -7.08 15.29
N VAL A 44 -8.62 -8.05 14.41
CA VAL A 44 -7.92 -7.78 13.15
C VAL A 44 -8.71 -6.80 12.28
N ALA A 45 -10.03 -7.00 12.16
CA ALA A 45 -10.87 -6.06 11.41
C ALA A 45 -10.81 -4.65 11.99
N ARG A 46 -10.89 -4.49 13.32
CA ARG A 46 -10.77 -3.17 13.98
C ARG A 46 -9.39 -2.54 13.73
N ALA A 47 -8.30 -3.33 13.79
CA ALA A 47 -6.96 -2.84 13.50
C ALA A 47 -6.85 -2.28 12.08
N ILE A 48 -7.46 -2.95 11.08
CA ILE A 48 -7.51 -2.48 9.70
C ILE A 48 -8.36 -1.20 9.58
N GLU A 49 -9.55 -1.17 10.16
CA GLU A 49 -10.46 0.01 10.16
C GLU A 49 -9.77 1.24 10.74
N GLN A 50 -9.05 1.06 11.84
CA GLN A 50 -8.30 2.10 12.51
C GLN A 50 -6.96 2.47 11.84
N MET A 51 -6.68 1.93 10.65
CA MET A 51 -5.46 2.24 9.89
C MET A 51 -4.14 1.85 10.60
N MET A 52 -4.15 0.85 11.48
CA MET A 52 -2.92 0.31 12.08
C MET A 52 -2.03 -0.35 11.03
N VAL A 53 -2.64 -0.91 9.98
CA VAL A 53 -1.98 -1.42 8.77
C VAL A 53 -2.39 -0.57 7.59
N GLN A 54 -1.44 -0.27 6.70
CA GLN A 54 -1.64 0.58 5.52
C GLN A 54 -0.94 -0.07 4.31
N GLY A 55 -1.52 0.17 3.12
CA GLY A 55 -1.09 -0.47 1.87
C GLY A 55 -2.03 -1.62 1.48
N ALA A 56 -2.52 -1.60 0.24
CA ALA A 56 -3.58 -2.51 -0.23
C ALA A 56 -3.20 -4.00 -0.09
N GLY A 57 -1.96 -4.36 -0.44
CA GLY A 57 -1.45 -5.74 -0.30
C GLY A 57 -1.28 -6.17 1.16
N ASP A 58 -0.74 -5.29 1.98
CA ASP A 58 -0.49 -5.55 3.40
C ASP A 58 -1.81 -5.73 4.16
N ILE A 59 -2.81 -4.88 3.89
CA ILE A 59 -4.16 -5.00 4.44
C ILE A 59 -4.80 -6.34 4.05
N ALA A 60 -4.66 -6.77 2.79
CA ALA A 60 -5.23 -8.03 2.33
C ALA A 60 -4.62 -9.24 3.07
N ILE A 61 -3.30 -9.27 3.25
CA ILE A 61 -2.62 -10.37 3.96
C ILE A 61 -2.96 -10.33 5.46
N THR A 62 -3.00 -9.15 6.08
CA THR A 62 -3.41 -8.99 7.48
C THR A 62 -4.83 -9.51 7.71
N ALA A 63 -5.77 -9.19 6.82
CA ALA A 63 -7.11 -9.75 6.86
C ALA A 63 -7.11 -11.27 6.66
N GLY A 64 -6.21 -11.80 5.83
CA GLY A 64 -6.01 -13.24 5.69
C GLY A 64 -5.61 -13.93 7.00
N TYR A 65 -4.74 -13.30 7.79
CA TYR A 65 -4.44 -13.79 9.14
C TYR A 65 -5.66 -13.71 10.07
N GLY A 66 -6.54 -12.69 9.92
CA GLY A 66 -7.82 -12.67 10.64
C GLY A 66 -8.70 -13.87 10.30
N LEU A 67 -8.77 -14.26 9.02
CA LEU A 67 -9.49 -15.48 8.62
C LEU A 67 -8.83 -16.76 9.15
N TYR A 68 -7.49 -16.79 9.24
CA TYR A 68 -6.75 -17.86 9.90
C TYR A 68 -7.14 -18.00 11.37
N LEU A 69 -7.20 -16.89 12.13
CA LEU A 69 -7.63 -16.92 13.54
C LEU A 69 -9.07 -17.42 13.70
N ALA A 70 -9.98 -17.02 12.80
CA ALA A 70 -11.34 -17.56 12.79
C ALA A 70 -11.38 -19.08 12.55
N ALA A 71 -10.54 -19.59 11.67
CA ALA A 71 -10.41 -21.03 11.44
C ALA A 71 -9.84 -21.76 12.66
N ARG A 72 -8.84 -21.18 13.34
CA ARG A 72 -8.28 -21.73 14.59
C ARG A 72 -9.34 -21.81 15.69
N GLU A 73 -10.18 -20.80 15.81
CA GLU A 73 -11.26 -20.80 16.80
C GLU A 73 -12.27 -21.92 16.55
N LEU A 74 -12.69 -22.10 15.28
CA LEU A 74 -13.56 -23.22 14.89
C LEU A 74 -12.94 -24.59 15.20
N GLU A 75 -11.65 -24.76 14.94
CA GLU A 75 -10.94 -26.01 15.25
C GLU A 75 -10.88 -26.33 16.75
N ARG A 76 -10.78 -25.31 17.61
CA ARG A 76 -10.83 -25.47 19.08
C ARG A 76 -12.23 -25.89 19.55
N GLN A 77 -13.28 -25.46 18.88
CA GLN A 77 -14.67 -25.81 19.18
C GLN A 77 -15.11 -27.16 18.61
N ASN A 78 -14.20 -27.96 18.01
CA ASN A 78 -14.46 -29.20 17.28
C ASN A 78 -15.35 -29.09 16.03
N ASP A 79 -15.56 -27.90 15.53
CA ASP A 79 -16.41 -27.62 14.35
C ASP A 79 -15.59 -27.30 13.09
N GLY A 80 -14.38 -27.74 13.07
CA GLY A 80 -13.17 -27.50 12.24
C GLY A 80 -13.30 -26.96 10.82
N ARG A 81 -14.51 -26.90 10.19
CA ARG A 81 -14.71 -26.47 8.81
C ARG A 81 -16.10 -25.91 8.50
N ASP A 82 -16.75 -25.26 9.44
CA ASP A 82 -18.00 -24.57 9.10
C ASP A 82 -17.73 -23.44 8.10
N MET A 83 -18.04 -23.72 6.81
CA MET A 83 -17.86 -22.76 5.73
C MET A 83 -18.77 -21.54 5.85
N ALA A 84 -19.90 -21.63 6.58
CA ALA A 84 -20.78 -20.48 6.79
C ALA A 84 -20.14 -19.50 7.75
N VAL A 85 -19.54 -20.01 8.84
CA VAL A 85 -18.83 -19.16 9.83
C VAL A 85 -17.56 -18.56 9.21
N LEU A 86 -16.77 -19.33 8.46
CA LEU A 86 -15.59 -18.80 7.76
C LEU A 86 -15.99 -17.71 6.75
N LYS A 87 -17.12 -17.90 6.04
CA LYS A 87 -17.61 -16.88 5.13
C LYS A 87 -18.03 -15.61 5.86
N GLN A 88 -18.74 -15.73 6.99
CA GLN A 88 -19.12 -14.59 7.80
C GLN A 88 -17.89 -13.79 8.30
N ALA A 89 -16.85 -14.48 8.77
CA ALA A 89 -15.59 -13.86 9.15
C ALA A 89 -14.92 -13.14 7.96
N ALA A 90 -14.88 -13.77 6.78
CA ALA A 90 -14.35 -13.15 5.58
C ALA A 90 -15.16 -11.91 5.15
N ASP A 91 -16.48 -11.97 5.22
CA ASP A 91 -17.37 -10.84 4.92
C ASP A 91 -17.14 -9.68 5.89
N ARG A 92 -16.96 -9.96 7.20
CA ARG A 92 -16.60 -8.94 8.21
C ARG A 92 -15.27 -8.28 7.89
N LEU A 93 -14.26 -9.06 7.51
CA LEU A 93 -12.94 -8.55 7.13
C LEU A 93 -13.01 -7.73 5.83
N CYS A 94 -13.77 -8.18 4.82
CA CYS A 94 -13.98 -7.43 3.58
C CYS A 94 -14.69 -6.08 3.82
N ALA A 95 -15.62 -6.01 4.77
CA ALA A 95 -16.34 -4.79 5.10
C ALA A 95 -15.41 -3.68 5.66
N THR A 96 -14.21 -4.01 6.14
CA THR A 96 -13.22 -3.02 6.59
C THR A 96 -12.74 -2.09 5.48
N ARG A 97 -12.76 -2.57 4.23
CA ARG A 97 -12.35 -1.84 3.03
C ARG A 97 -13.26 -2.21 1.85
N PRO A 98 -14.45 -1.61 1.74
CA PRO A 98 -15.43 -1.98 0.71
C PRO A 98 -14.91 -1.83 -0.74
N THR A 99 -13.98 -0.89 -0.97
CA THR A 99 -13.32 -0.66 -2.27
C THR A 99 -12.05 -1.47 -2.45
N GLY A 100 -11.65 -2.26 -1.45
CA GLY A 100 -10.39 -3.01 -1.37
C GLY A 100 -10.39 -4.26 -2.25
N PHE A 101 -10.07 -4.11 -3.53
CA PHE A 101 -10.02 -5.20 -4.49
C PHE A 101 -9.12 -6.37 -4.07
N HIS A 102 -7.90 -6.07 -3.62
CA HIS A 102 -6.92 -7.09 -3.23
C HIS A 102 -7.41 -7.93 -2.06
N LEU A 103 -8.04 -7.28 -1.08
CA LEU A 103 -8.63 -7.93 0.09
C LEU A 103 -9.74 -8.91 -0.33
N ALA A 104 -10.73 -8.46 -1.10
CA ALA A 104 -11.84 -9.31 -1.54
C ALA A 104 -11.34 -10.50 -2.40
N ALA A 105 -10.36 -10.27 -3.28
CA ALA A 105 -9.77 -11.31 -4.11
C ALA A 105 -9.04 -12.37 -3.27
N LEU A 106 -8.27 -11.95 -2.24
CA LEU A 106 -7.58 -12.88 -1.35
C LEU A 106 -8.57 -13.68 -0.50
N MET A 107 -9.58 -13.04 0.08
CA MET A 107 -10.63 -13.74 0.87
C MET A 107 -11.34 -14.81 0.03
N GLY A 108 -11.76 -14.47 -1.19
CA GLY A 108 -12.38 -15.43 -2.12
C GLY A 108 -11.46 -16.62 -2.43
N LYS A 109 -10.18 -16.36 -2.68
CA LYS A 109 -9.16 -17.41 -2.92
C LYS A 109 -8.98 -18.32 -1.71
N LEU A 110 -8.93 -17.75 -0.49
CA LEU A 110 -8.76 -18.52 0.74
C LEU A 110 -9.96 -19.45 0.98
N LEU A 111 -11.18 -18.93 0.91
CA LEU A 111 -12.40 -19.71 1.07
C LEU A 111 -12.53 -20.82 0.00
N GLU A 112 -12.20 -20.51 -1.26
CA GLU A 112 -12.19 -21.50 -2.33
C GLU A 112 -11.19 -22.63 -2.06
N ARG A 113 -10.00 -22.30 -1.56
CA ARG A 113 -8.98 -23.32 -1.23
C ARG A 113 -9.42 -24.22 -0.09
N VAL A 114 -9.99 -23.66 0.98
CA VAL A 114 -10.54 -24.45 2.09
C VAL A 114 -11.64 -25.37 1.60
N ARG A 115 -12.57 -24.86 0.75
CA ARG A 115 -13.68 -25.66 0.18
C ARG A 115 -13.19 -26.81 -0.69
N LYS A 116 -12.16 -26.58 -1.52
CA LYS A 116 -11.64 -27.60 -2.46
C LYS A 116 -10.78 -28.68 -1.81
N HIS A 117 -10.24 -28.45 -0.61
CA HIS A 117 -9.42 -29.46 0.07
C HIS A 117 -10.31 -30.42 0.87
N ALA A 118 -10.28 -31.70 0.52
CA ALA A 118 -11.10 -32.75 1.14
C ALA A 118 -10.67 -33.15 2.55
N GLY A 119 -9.49 -32.77 3.01
CA GLY A 119 -8.92 -33.13 4.32
C GLY A 119 -8.06 -32.03 4.94
N GLY A 120 -7.56 -32.22 6.17
CA GLY A 120 -6.69 -31.27 6.88
C GLY A 120 -7.45 -30.12 7.56
N LYS A 121 -6.76 -29.32 8.33
CA LYS A 121 -7.31 -28.19 9.06
C LYS A 121 -7.46 -26.97 8.14
N ALA A 122 -8.55 -26.22 8.33
CA ALA A 122 -8.78 -25.00 7.55
C ALA A 122 -7.67 -23.95 7.78
N SER A 123 -7.21 -23.81 9.04
CA SER A 123 -6.11 -22.92 9.40
C SER A 123 -4.82 -23.25 8.65
N GLU A 124 -4.43 -24.52 8.53
CA GLU A 124 -3.22 -24.95 7.82
C GLU A 124 -3.30 -24.60 6.32
N ILE A 125 -4.47 -24.79 5.70
CA ILE A 125 -4.71 -24.46 4.30
C ILE A 125 -4.61 -22.95 4.09
N ILE A 126 -5.24 -22.15 4.97
CA ILE A 126 -5.19 -20.69 4.92
C ILE A 126 -3.74 -20.21 5.07
N LEU A 127 -3.04 -20.68 6.08
CA LEU A 127 -1.65 -20.29 6.37
C LEU A 127 -0.71 -20.63 5.20
N ALA A 128 -0.86 -21.80 4.60
CA ALA A 128 -0.08 -22.18 3.41
C ALA A 128 -0.31 -21.23 2.21
N VAL A 129 -1.55 -20.76 2.02
CA VAL A 129 -1.86 -19.77 0.97
C VAL A 129 -1.30 -18.39 1.32
N LEU A 130 -1.36 -17.98 2.60
CA LEU A 130 -0.81 -16.71 3.05
C LEU A 130 0.71 -16.65 2.87
N ASN A 131 1.43 -17.70 3.27
CA ASN A 131 2.89 -17.78 3.11
C ASN A 131 3.30 -17.66 1.63
N LYS A 132 2.58 -18.34 0.72
CA LYS A 132 2.80 -18.18 -0.72
C LYS A 132 2.48 -16.77 -1.21
N SER A 133 1.45 -16.13 -0.65
CA SER A 133 1.06 -14.76 -1.03
C SER A 133 2.08 -13.74 -0.54
N LEU A 134 2.65 -13.90 0.65
CA LEU A 134 3.75 -13.10 1.18
C LEU A 134 5.00 -13.21 0.30
N THR A 135 5.45 -14.44 0.00
CA THR A 135 6.58 -14.68 -0.89
C THR A 135 6.35 -14.01 -2.24
N ARG A 136 5.16 -14.20 -2.83
CA ARG A 136 4.80 -13.60 -4.11
C ARG A 136 4.78 -12.07 -4.07
N GLN A 137 4.26 -11.47 -3.00
CA GLN A 137 4.26 -10.00 -2.82
C GLN A 137 5.69 -9.46 -2.76
N ARG A 138 6.59 -10.14 -2.05
CA ARG A 138 8.00 -9.79 -1.96
C ARG A 138 8.68 -9.86 -3.34
N GLU A 139 8.50 -10.96 -4.07
CA GLU A 139 9.05 -11.14 -5.43
C GLU A 139 8.57 -10.04 -6.38
N ILE A 140 7.27 -9.71 -6.35
CA ILE A 140 6.67 -8.64 -7.15
C ILE A 140 7.31 -7.29 -6.78
N SER A 141 7.46 -6.99 -5.49
CA SER A 141 8.06 -5.74 -5.03
C SER A 141 9.52 -5.62 -5.46
N GLN A 142 10.29 -6.70 -5.34
CA GLN A 142 11.68 -6.77 -5.79
C GLN A 142 11.81 -6.56 -7.31
N ALA A 143 11.00 -7.29 -8.09
CA ALA A 143 11.02 -7.17 -9.54
C ALA A 143 10.63 -5.75 -10.00
N THR A 144 9.57 -5.18 -9.42
CA THR A 144 9.15 -3.80 -9.69
C THR A 144 10.25 -2.81 -9.32
N GLY A 145 10.90 -2.97 -8.16
CA GLY A 145 12.01 -2.12 -7.74
C GLY A 145 13.20 -2.19 -8.69
N ARG A 146 13.56 -3.38 -9.20
CA ARG A 146 14.61 -3.54 -10.21
C ARG A 146 14.28 -2.83 -11.51
N GLN A 147 13.06 -2.96 -12.01
CA GLN A 147 12.63 -2.27 -13.21
C GLN A 147 12.61 -0.74 -13.01
N ALA A 148 12.16 -0.26 -11.86
CA ALA A 148 12.15 1.16 -11.54
C ALA A 148 13.56 1.74 -11.43
N GLU A 149 14.50 0.98 -10.86
CA GLU A 149 15.91 1.38 -10.72
C GLU A 149 16.58 1.67 -12.06
N THR A 150 16.22 0.95 -13.14
CA THR A 150 16.76 1.20 -14.48
C THR A 150 16.44 2.58 -15.03
N LEU A 151 15.42 3.23 -14.50
CA LEU A 151 15.00 4.58 -14.87
C LEU A 151 15.80 5.67 -14.15
N LEU A 152 16.64 5.32 -13.17
CA LEU A 152 17.38 6.28 -12.35
C LEU A 152 18.79 6.50 -12.91
N ALA A 153 19.20 7.77 -12.95
CA ALA A 153 20.59 8.18 -13.15
C ALA A 153 21.22 8.62 -11.82
N SER A 154 22.54 8.42 -11.66
CA SER A 154 23.23 8.95 -10.49
C SER A 154 23.11 10.48 -10.46
N GLY A 155 22.79 11.04 -9.30
CA GLY A 155 22.48 12.45 -9.11
C GLY A 155 20.99 12.79 -9.15
N ASP A 156 20.12 11.85 -9.53
CA ASP A 156 18.67 12.09 -9.51
C ASP A 156 18.15 12.32 -8.08
N THR A 157 17.23 13.26 -7.95
CA THR A 157 16.35 13.42 -6.80
C THR A 157 14.96 12.97 -7.19
N VAL A 158 14.45 11.98 -6.47
CA VAL A 158 13.13 11.38 -6.69
C VAL A 158 12.11 12.00 -5.74
N LEU A 159 11.03 12.59 -6.28
CA LEU A 159 9.86 12.94 -5.48
C LEU A 159 8.93 11.73 -5.37
N THR A 160 8.45 11.47 -4.15
CA THR A 160 7.44 10.45 -3.89
C THR A 160 6.33 10.95 -2.97
N HIS A 161 5.20 10.24 -2.99
CA HIS A 161 3.99 10.59 -2.24
C HIS A 161 3.41 9.37 -1.55
N CYS A 162 2.88 9.56 -0.35
CA CYS A 162 2.28 8.52 0.47
C CYS A 162 3.29 7.41 0.83
N PHE A 163 2.81 6.24 1.19
CA PHE A 163 3.63 5.03 1.32
C PHE A 163 3.52 4.23 0.02
N ALA A 164 4.51 4.39 -0.83
CA ALA A 164 4.51 3.76 -2.15
C ALA A 164 4.84 2.25 -2.11
N GLY A 165 4.98 1.68 -0.91
CA GLY A 165 5.22 0.26 -0.69
C GLY A 165 6.68 -0.18 -0.87
N ALA A 166 6.94 -1.48 -0.66
CA ALA A 166 8.28 -2.04 -0.68
C ALA A 166 8.98 -1.89 -2.04
N GLY A 167 8.24 -1.82 -3.15
CA GLY A 167 8.84 -1.62 -4.48
C GLY A 167 9.65 -0.34 -4.60
N LEU A 168 9.20 0.75 -3.96
CA LEU A 168 9.97 2.00 -3.88
C LEU A 168 11.26 1.79 -3.07
N LEU A 169 11.16 1.11 -1.92
CA LEU A 169 12.32 0.86 -1.06
C LEU A 169 13.34 -0.03 -1.79
N TYR A 170 12.89 -1.06 -2.51
CA TYR A 170 13.76 -1.88 -3.36
C TYR A 170 14.41 -1.08 -4.50
N MET A 171 13.70 -0.13 -5.11
CA MET A 171 14.28 0.76 -6.14
C MET A 171 15.48 1.51 -5.58
N PHE A 172 15.35 2.14 -4.41
CA PHE A 172 16.45 2.85 -3.75
C PHE A 172 17.56 1.90 -3.29
N LYS A 173 17.21 0.71 -2.79
CA LYS A 173 18.17 -0.33 -2.40
C LYS A 173 19.06 -0.71 -3.59
N TYR A 174 18.45 -1.06 -4.72
CA TYR A 174 19.19 -1.46 -5.92
C TYR A 174 19.99 -0.31 -6.53
N ALA A 175 19.47 0.92 -6.51
CA ALA A 175 20.22 2.09 -6.95
C ALA A 175 21.52 2.25 -6.14
N LYS A 176 21.45 2.12 -4.82
CA LYS A 176 22.63 2.20 -3.95
C LYS A 176 23.58 1.03 -4.14
N GLU A 177 23.07 -0.20 -4.30
CA GLU A 177 23.87 -1.39 -4.60
C GLU A 177 24.61 -1.27 -5.95
N ASN A 178 23.99 -0.60 -6.93
CA ASN A 178 24.57 -0.30 -8.24
C ASN A 178 25.45 0.97 -8.25
N GLY A 179 25.78 1.53 -7.08
CA GLY A 179 26.67 2.68 -6.95
C GLY A 179 26.05 4.03 -7.36
N LYS A 180 24.72 4.10 -7.57
CA LYS A 180 24.04 5.36 -7.88
C LYS A 180 23.83 6.18 -6.62
N VAL A 181 24.15 7.48 -6.69
CA VAL A 181 23.84 8.45 -5.64
C VAL A 181 22.48 9.08 -5.94
N ILE A 182 21.47 8.68 -5.17
CA ILE A 182 20.07 9.13 -5.36
C ILE A 182 19.58 9.79 -4.09
N LYS A 183 18.85 10.89 -4.25
CA LYS A 183 18.17 11.60 -3.15
C LYS A 183 16.66 11.40 -3.23
N ALA A 184 15.98 11.56 -2.11
CA ALA A 184 14.54 11.50 -2.03
C ALA A 184 13.95 12.82 -1.50
N ILE A 185 12.85 13.25 -2.10
CA ILE A 185 11.94 14.23 -1.52
C ILE A 185 10.60 13.52 -1.29
N CYS A 186 10.10 13.57 -0.07
CA CYS A 186 8.82 12.97 0.30
C CYS A 186 7.83 14.06 0.66
N THR A 187 6.63 14.04 0.09
CA THR A 187 5.52 14.84 0.60
C THR A 187 5.01 14.23 1.90
N GLU A 188 4.47 15.03 2.82
CA GLU A 188 3.98 14.53 4.10
C GLU A 188 2.75 13.64 4.00
N THR A 189 1.89 13.89 3.01
CA THR A 189 0.62 13.17 2.74
C THR A 189 -0.41 13.34 3.85
N ARG A 190 -1.02 14.53 3.91
CA ARG A 190 -2.15 14.79 4.80
C ARG A 190 -3.37 13.91 4.45
N PRO A 191 -4.27 13.55 5.40
CA PRO A 191 -4.17 13.81 6.84
C PRO A 191 -3.35 12.78 7.63
N TYR A 192 -3.11 11.53 7.11
CA TYR A 192 -2.47 10.42 7.82
C TYR A 192 -0.95 10.51 7.90
N LEU A 193 -0.31 11.39 7.13
CA LEU A 193 1.14 11.60 7.10
C LEU A 193 1.96 10.35 6.72
N GLN A 194 1.44 9.49 5.84
CA GLN A 194 2.15 8.27 5.43
C GLN A 194 3.49 8.58 4.77
N GLY A 195 3.56 9.65 3.96
CA GLY A 195 4.81 10.07 3.34
C GLY A 195 5.86 10.47 4.36
N ALA A 196 5.47 11.22 5.38
CA ALA A 196 6.36 11.62 6.47
C ALA A 196 6.74 10.44 7.37
N ARG A 197 5.73 9.75 7.92
CA ARG A 197 5.92 8.77 8.98
C ARG A 197 6.44 7.42 8.52
N LEU A 198 6.12 7.02 7.29
CA LEU A 198 6.47 5.70 6.78
C LEU A 198 7.57 5.81 5.71
N THR A 199 7.33 6.53 4.61
CA THR A 199 8.27 6.55 3.48
C THR A 199 9.55 7.30 3.79
N ALA A 200 9.46 8.55 4.26
CA ALA A 200 10.65 9.35 4.58
C ALA A 200 11.49 8.70 5.67
N TRP A 201 10.84 8.17 6.71
CA TRP A 201 11.50 7.42 7.75
C TRP A 201 12.22 6.17 7.21
N SER A 202 11.52 5.31 6.45
CA SER A 202 12.14 4.10 5.89
C SER A 202 13.34 4.41 5.00
N LEU A 203 13.27 5.45 4.16
CA LEU A 203 14.39 5.86 3.32
C LEU A 203 15.56 6.40 4.14
N SER A 204 15.30 7.14 5.21
CA SER A 204 16.36 7.62 6.10
C SER A 204 17.08 6.48 6.82
N GLU A 205 16.34 5.44 7.29
CA GLU A 205 16.93 4.23 7.88
C GLU A 205 17.83 3.46 6.88
N MET A 206 17.53 3.54 5.59
CA MET A 206 18.37 2.99 4.53
C MET A 206 19.62 3.85 4.24
N GLY A 207 19.77 5.01 4.90
CA GLY A 207 20.82 5.96 4.65
C GLY A 207 20.70 6.65 3.29
N ILE A 208 19.48 6.90 2.83
CA ILE A 208 19.17 7.74 1.67
C ILE A 208 19.02 9.19 2.13
N ASP A 209 19.69 10.13 1.43
CA ASP A 209 19.51 11.58 1.65
C ASP A 209 18.06 11.95 1.36
N THR A 210 17.29 12.17 2.42
CA THR A 210 15.83 12.29 2.36
C THR A 210 15.37 13.63 2.92
N THR A 211 14.62 14.38 2.11
CA THR A 211 14.00 15.65 2.50
C THR A 211 12.47 15.48 2.58
N LEU A 212 11.88 15.93 3.68
CA LEU A 212 10.43 16.00 3.84
C LEU A 212 9.91 17.38 3.47
N ILE A 213 8.82 17.43 2.70
CA ILE A 213 8.09 18.65 2.36
C ILE A 213 6.60 18.50 2.69
N THR A 214 5.88 19.60 2.87
CA THR A 214 4.42 19.58 2.91
C THR A 214 3.84 19.36 1.49
N ASP A 215 2.62 18.84 1.38
CA ASP A 215 2.02 18.43 0.11
C ASP A 215 1.94 19.58 -0.93
N ASN A 216 1.78 20.82 -0.48
CA ASN A 216 1.68 22.01 -1.33
C ASN A 216 3.03 22.56 -1.83
N MET A 217 4.18 22.03 -1.36
CA MET A 217 5.50 22.53 -1.76
C MET A 217 6.05 21.88 -3.04
N ALA A 218 5.45 20.77 -3.50
CA ALA A 218 5.98 19.97 -4.60
C ALA A 218 6.21 20.79 -5.88
N ALA A 219 5.23 21.59 -6.31
CA ALA A 219 5.35 22.44 -7.51
C ALA A 219 6.49 23.45 -7.40
N TYR A 220 6.70 24.05 -6.21
CA TYR A 220 7.83 24.95 -5.98
C TYR A 220 9.17 24.22 -6.14
N CYS A 221 9.33 23.06 -5.49
CA CYS A 221 10.54 22.26 -5.62
C CYS A 221 10.83 21.84 -7.08
N MET A 222 9.78 21.47 -7.83
CA MET A 222 9.88 21.19 -9.27
C MET A 222 10.37 22.41 -10.06
N SER A 223 9.79 23.59 -9.80
CA SER A 223 10.17 24.85 -10.48
C SER A 223 11.60 25.30 -10.20
N LYS A 224 12.19 24.84 -9.09
CA LYS A 224 13.59 25.10 -8.72
C LYS A 224 14.57 24.05 -9.28
N GLY A 225 14.09 23.08 -10.07
CA GLY A 225 14.93 22.01 -10.61
C GLY A 225 15.43 21.02 -9.57
N MET A 226 14.83 21.00 -8.37
CA MET A 226 15.24 20.10 -7.29
C MET A 226 14.83 18.65 -7.54
N ILE A 227 13.90 18.39 -8.46
CA ILE A 227 13.27 17.08 -8.70
C ILE A 227 13.50 16.69 -10.16
N GLN A 228 14.11 15.52 -10.38
CA GLN A 228 14.35 14.96 -11.71
C GLN A 228 13.29 13.95 -12.14
N LYS A 229 12.68 13.25 -11.18
CA LYS A 229 11.67 12.22 -11.46
C LYS A 229 10.65 12.14 -10.32
N VAL A 230 9.43 11.76 -10.67
CA VAL A 230 8.38 11.46 -9.68
C VAL A 230 8.02 9.98 -9.77
N PHE A 231 7.96 9.31 -8.62
CA PHE A 231 7.49 7.93 -8.49
C PHE A 231 6.41 7.87 -7.42
N THR A 232 5.24 7.37 -7.78
CA THR A 232 4.17 7.03 -6.84
C THR A 232 3.74 5.58 -7.01
N ALA A 233 2.97 5.03 -6.08
CA ALA A 233 2.34 3.74 -6.26
C ALA A 233 0.99 3.86 -6.98
N ALA A 234 0.27 2.75 -7.03
CA ALA A 234 -1.12 2.66 -7.45
C ALA A 234 -1.89 1.77 -6.47
N ASP A 235 -3.02 2.25 -5.97
CA ASP A 235 -4.00 1.40 -5.30
C ASP A 235 -4.79 0.57 -6.31
N ARG A 236 -5.05 1.14 -7.49
CA ARG A 236 -5.66 0.43 -8.63
C ARG A 236 -5.23 1.04 -9.96
N ILE A 237 -5.00 0.18 -10.94
CA ILE A 237 -4.73 0.58 -12.33
C ILE A 237 -5.88 0.02 -13.17
N ALA A 238 -6.56 0.87 -13.93
CA ALA A 238 -7.59 0.47 -14.88
C ALA A 238 -6.98 0.00 -16.20
N MET A 239 -7.76 -0.71 -17.01
CA MET A 239 -7.33 -1.23 -18.32
C MET A 239 -7.05 -0.11 -19.34
N ASP A 240 -7.64 1.06 -19.18
CA ASP A 240 -7.36 2.26 -19.99
C ASP A 240 -6.07 2.99 -19.59
N GLY A 241 -5.40 2.52 -18.52
CA GLY A 241 -4.15 3.10 -18.02
C GLY A 241 -4.32 4.24 -17.01
N ALA A 242 -5.55 4.57 -16.65
CA ALA A 242 -5.81 5.49 -15.54
C ALA A 242 -5.47 4.83 -14.19
N VAL A 243 -5.03 5.63 -13.23
CA VAL A 243 -4.52 5.14 -11.95
C VAL A 243 -5.22 5.83 -10.80
N ALA A 244 -5.83 5.03 -9.92
CA ALA A 244 -6.25 5.51 -8.60
C ALA A 244 -5.10 5.33 -7.60
N ASN A 245 -4.77 6.41 -6.90
CA ASN A 245 -3.80 6.40 -5.81
C ASN A 245 -4.16 7.46 -4.76
N LYS A 246 -3.43 7.48 -3.66
CA LYS A 246 -3.65 8.43 -2.56
C LYS A 246 -3.86 9.86 -3.10
N VAL A 247 -4.90 10.53 -2.59
CA VAL A 247 -5.23 11.92 -2.95
C VAL A 247 -3.99 12.82 -2.89
N GLY A 248 -3.79 13.64 -3.93
CA GLY A 248 -2.57 14.40 -4.18
C GLY A 248 -1.72 13.84 -5.32
N THR A 249 -1.91 12.59 -5.72
CA THR A 249 -1.19 11.99 -6.85
C THR A 249 -1.51 12.70 -8.17
N LEU A 250 -2.77 13.00 -8.43
CA LEU A 250 -3.20 13.78 -9.61
C LEU A 250 -2.55 15.17 -9.62
N GLN A 251 -2.52 15.86 -8.48
CA GLN A 251 -1.86 17.17 -8.37
C GLN A 251 -0.38 17.08 -8.75
N LEU A 252 0.34 16.08 -8.24
CA LEU A 252 1.75 15.85 -8.57
C LEU A 252 1.95 15.55 -10.05
N ALA A 253 1.08 14.74 -10.67
CA ALA A 253 1.15 14.40 -12.08
C ALA A 253 0.92 15.62 -12.98
N ILE A 254 -0.05 16.49 -12.64
CA ILE A 254 -0.29 17.76 -13.33
C ILE A 254 0.93 18.67 -13.24
N CYS A 255 1.49 18.85 -12.04
CA CYS A 255 2.68 19.67 -11.83
C CYS A 255 3.89 19.11 -12.59
N ALA A 256 4.14 17.81 -12.51
CA ALA A 256 5.23 17.15 -13.23
C ALA A 256 5.09 17.32 -14.75
N ARG A 257 3.88 17.13 -15.29
CA ARG A 257 3.60 17.32 -16.71
C ARG A 257 3.89 18.76 -17.16
N HIS A 258 3.43 19.76 -16.39
CA HIS A 258 3.66 21.17 -16.67
C HIS A 258 5.15 21.53 -16.67
N MET A 259 5.93 20.95 -15.75
CA MET A 259 7.37 21.19 -15.59
C MET A 259 8.24 20.28 -16.46
N GLY A 260 7.66 19.40 -17.30
CA GLY A 260 8.41 18.45 -18.13
C GLY A 260 9.15 17.37 -17.36
N ILE A 261 8.74 17.08 -16.13
CA ILE A 261 9.35 16.07 -15.26
C ILE A 261 8.68 14.72 -15.50
N PRO A 262 9.43 13.63 -15.71
CA PRO A 262 8.86 12.29 -15.87
C PRO A 262 8.12 11.83 -14.59
N PHE A 263 6.89 11.35 -14.79
CA PHE A 263 6.01 10.83 -13.74
C PHE A 263 5.76 9.34 -13.94
N TYR A 264 6.22 8.51 -13.00
CA TYR A 264 6.14 7.07 -13.07
C TYR A 264 5.24 6.49 -11.97
N ILE A 265 4.53 5.43 -12.30
CA ILE A 265 3.70 4.66 -11.37
C ILE A 265 4.38 3.31 -11.09
N LEU A 266 4.59 2.97 -9.84
CA LEU A 266 4.95 1.62 -9.42
C LEU A 266 3.67 0.77 -9.45
N GLY A 267 3.50 0.03 -10.54
CA GLY A 267 2.27 -0.70 -10.88
C GLY A 267 2.29 -2.15 -10.44
N TYR A 268 3.40 -2.63 -9.86
CA TYR A 268 3.53 -3.98 -9.29
C TYR A 268 3.05 -5.08 -10.23
N GLY A 269 1.92 -5.73 -9.92
CA GLY A 269 1.33 -6.80 -10.72
C GLY A 269 0.57 -6.37 -11.97
N GLY A 270 0.49 -5.06 -12.24
CA GLY A 270 -0.21 -4.50 -13.40
C GLY A 270 -1.70 -4.18 -13.18
N PRO A 271 -2.49 -4.06 -14.27
CA PRO A 271 -3.85 -3.56 -14.19
C PRO A 271 -4.85 -4.58 -13.62
N ASP A 272 -5.89 -4.06 -12.99
CA ASP A 272 -7.08 -4.84 -12.63
C ASP A 272 -7.95 -5.06 -13.88
N ARG A 273 -7.95 -6.29 -14.40
CA ARG A 273 -8.69 -6.67 -15.62
C ARG A 273 -10.20 -6.49 -15.54
N ARG A 274 -10.76 -6.32 -14.34
CA ARG A 274 -12.19 -6.08 -14.12
C ARG A 274 -12.56 -4.59 -14.11
N THR A 275 -11.57 -3.71 -13.99
CA THR A 275 -11.75 -2.26 -14.02
C THR A 275 -11.37 -1.77 -15.42
N LEU A 276 -12.35 -1.49 -16.25
CA LEU A 276 -12.10 -1.13 -17.65
C LEU A 276 -11.61 0.29 -17.81
N ARG A 277 -12.14 1.23 -17.03
CA ARG A 277 -11.83 2.66 -17.11
C ARG A 277 -11.56 3.27 -15.75
N GLY A 278 -10.78 4.33 -15.72
CA GLY A 278 -10.53 5.08 -14.48
C GLY A 278 -11.82 5.55 -13.80
N ASN A 279 -12.81 6.01 -14.58
CA ASN A 279 -14.11 6.45 -14.04
C ASN A 279 -14.94 5.33 -13.39
N ASP A 280 -14.60 4.08 -13.63
CA ASP A 280 -15.27 2.92 -13.01
C ASP A 280 -14.71 2.62 -11.60
N ILE A 281 -13.64 3.32 -11.18
CA ILE A 281 -13.03 3.14 -9.87
C ILE A 281 -13.81 3.95 -8.82
N PRO A 282 -14.46 3.30 -7.85
CA PRO A 282 -15.11 4.01 -6.77
C PRO A 282 -14.06 4.68 -5.87
N ILE A 283 -14.26 5.95 -5.55
CA ILE A 283 -13.41 6.68 -4.62
C ILE A 283 -13.98 6.57 -3.20
N GLU A 284 -13.18 6.05 -2.29
CA GLU A 284 -13.53 5.99 -0.87
C GLU A 284 -13.54 7.41 -0.29
N GLU A 285 -14.66 7.81 0.28
CA GLU A 285 -14.76 9.00 1.13
C GLU A 285 -14.59 8.59 2.59
N ARG A 286 -13.71 9.28 3.28
CA ARG A 286 -13.39 9.02 4.68
C ARG A 286 -13.99 10.08 5.59
N ASP A 287 -13.87 9.85 6.91
CA ASP A 287 -14.36 10.78 7.91
C ASP A 287 -13.72 12.17 7.70
N PRO A 288 -14.51 13.20 7.38
CA PRO A 288 -13.99 14.55 7.13
C PRO A 288 -13.32 15.16 8.38
N ARG A 289 -13.60 14.66 9.60
CA ARG A 289 -12.93 15.10 10.83
C ARG A 289 -11.40 14.89 10.77
N GLU A 290 -10.94 13.88 10.04
CA GLU A 290 -9.51 13.63 9.86
C GLU A 290 -8.77 14.81 9.19
N VAL A 291 -9.48 15.61 8.39
CA VAL A 291 -8.93 16.83 7.76
C VAL A 291 -8.94 18.00 8.73
N LEU A 292 -9.95 18.08 9.60
CA LEU A 292 -10.13 19.18 10.57
C LEU A 292 -9.19 19.11 11.77
N GLU A 293 -8.44 18.01 11.90
CA GLU A 293 -7.53 17.78 13.02
C GLU A 293 -6.10 17.53 12.53
N PHE A 294 -5.13 17.85 13.37
CA PHE A 294 -3.75 17.45 13.21
C PHE A 294 -3.23 16.83 14.51
N GLN A 295 -2.96 15.52 14.46
CA GLN A 295 -2.51 14.74 15.63
C GLN A 295 -3.47 14.87 16.85
N GLY A 296 -4.78 14.84 16.60
CA GLY A 296 -5.81 14.95 17.63
C GLY A 296 -6.11 16.37 18.09
N THR A 297 -5.46 17.37 17.50
CA THR A 297 -5.72 18.79 17.80
C THR A 297 -6.52 19.42 16.67
N PRO A 298 -7.70 20.01 16.94
CA PRO A 298 -8.46 20.77 15.94
C PRO A 298 -7.61 21.92 15.36
N ILE A 299 -7.65 22.07 14.01
CA ILE A 299 -6.87 23.11 13.32
C ILE A 299 -7.73 24.24 12.76
N THR A 300 -9.03 24.17 12.97
CA THR A 300 -9.99 25.20 12.52
C THR A 300 -11.19 25.29 13.46
N GLY A 301 -12.07 26.26 13.23
CA GLY A 301 -13.28 26.45 14.04
C GLY A 301 -14.38 25.43 13.73
N GLU A 302 -15.26 25.18 14.70
CA GLU A 302 -16.31 24.14 14.66
C GLU A 302 -17.31 24.26 13.49
N ARG A 303 -17.44 25.44 12.87
CA ARG A 303 -18.38 25.67 11.76
C ARG A 303 -17.79 25.32 10.38
N VAL A 304 -16.49 25.00 10.31
CA VAL A 304 -15.83 24.65 9.06
C VAL A 304 -16.16 23.21 8.70
N GLN A 305 -16.66 23.00 7.49
CA GLN A 305 -16.87 21.67 6.92
C GLN A 305 -15.61 21.19 6.21
N ALA A 306 -15.43 19.88 6.15
CA ALA A 306 -14.32 19.27 5.41
C ALA A 306 -14.84 18.22 4.44
N TYR A 307 -14.00 17.91 3.45
CA TYR A 307 -14.22 16.86 2.46
C TYR A 307 -12.93 16.06 2.32
N TYR A 308 -13.03 14.72 2.39
CA TYR A 308 -11.88 13.85 2.34
C TYR A 308 -12.08 12.66 1.41
N PRO A 309 -11.81 12.82 0.09
CA PRO A 309 -11.61 11.69 -0.80
C PRO A 309 -10.26 11.04 -0.47
N ALA A 310 -10.26 9.73 -0.22
CA ALA A 310 -9.01 9.03 0.14
C ALA A 310 -8.05 8.92 -1.04
N PHE A 311 -8.57 8.89 -2.27
CA PHE A 311 -7.83 8.70 -3.51
C PHE A 311 -8.24 9.74 -4.56
N ASP A 312 -7.40 9.92 -5.57
CA ASP A 312 -7.72 10.62 -6.81
C ASP A 312 -7.38 9.76 -8.04
N ILE A 313 -7.89 10.14 -9.20
CA ILE A 313 -7.65 9.43 -10.46
C ILE A 313 -6.69 10.25 -11.32
N THR A 314 -5.55 9.65 -11.61
CA THR A 314 -4.57 10.22 -12.56
C THR A 314 -4.83 9.63 -13.94
N PRO A 315 -5.20 10.45 -14.95
CA PRO A 315 -5.45 9.96 -16.29
C PRO A 315 -4.13 9.58 -17.00
N PRO A 316 -4.18 8.65 -17.98
CA PRO A 316 -3.00 8.05 -18.59
C PRO A 316 -2.08 9.04 -19.30
N GLU A 317 -2.61 10.15 -19.82
CA GLU A 317 -1.84 11.19 -20.51
C GLU A 317 -0.89 11.98 -19.59
N LEU A 318 -1.11 11.96 -18.28
CA LEU A 318 -0.22 12.56 -17.29
C LEU A 318 0.89 11.63 -16.82
N ILE A 319 0.84 10.35 -17.19
CA ILE A 319 1.75 9.32 -16.73
C ILE A 319 2.80 9.03 -17.82
N THR A 320 4.09 9.11 -17.47
CA THR A 320 5.19 8.80 -18.38
C THR A 320 5.32 7.30 -18.61
N GLY A 321 5.15 6.51 -17.56
CA GLY A 321 5.22 5.06 -17.62
C GLY A 321 4.70 4.39 -16.35
N ILE A 322 4.22 3.15 -16.50
CA ILE A 322 3.80 2.26 -15.42
C ILE A 322 4.84 1.14 -15.32
N VAL A 323 5.46 1.02 -14.16
CA VAL A 323 6.53 0.04 -13.88
C VAL A 323 5.89 -1.19 -13.25
N THR A 324 5.99 -2.32 -13.93
CA THR A 324 5.49 -3.62 -13.44
C THR A 324 6.62 -4.63 -13.30
N VAL A 325 6.31 -5.83 -12.88
CA VAL A 325 7.27 -6.95 -12.85
C VAL A 325 7.85 -7.28 -14.22
N SER A 326 7.12 -6.99 -15.31
CA SER A 326 7.52 -7.29 -16.69
C SER A 326 8.26 -6.14 -17.39
N GLY A 327 8.36 -4.98 -16.74
CA GLY A 327 9.07 -3.82 -17.32
C GLY A 327 8.32 -2.50 -17.16
N VAL A 328 8.73 -1.53 -17.98
CA VAL A 328 8.14 -0.17 -18.03
C VAL A 328 7.20 -0.07 -19.22
N HIS A 329 5.93 0.18 -18.97
CA HIS A 329 4.89 0.20 -19.98
C HIS A 329 4.33 1.61 -20.19
N LYS A 330 4.01 1.96 -21.44
CA LYS A 330 3.20 3.16 -21.71
C LYS A 330 1.79 2.94 -21.14
N PRO A 331 1.17 3.93 -20.46
CA PRO A 331 -0.13 3.75 -19.81
C PRO A 331 -1.22 3.18 -20.75
N LEU A 332 -1.37 3.75 -21.95
CA LEU A 332 -2.35 3.28 -22.95
C LEU A 332 -2.09 1.88 -23.52
N LYS A 333 -0.93 1.27 -23.20
CA LYS A 333 -0.57 -0.10 -23.61
C LYS A 333 -0.52 -1.07 -22.43
N ILE A 334 -0.91 -0.64 -21.24
CA ILE A 334 -0.82 -1.44 -20.01
C ILE A 334 -1.73 -2.68 -20.06
N ALA A 335 -2.81 -2.62 -20.82
CA ALA A 335 -3.74 -3.74 -20.98
C ALA A 335 -3.10 -4.99 -21.62
N SER A 336 -2.00 -4.81 -22.36
CA SER A 336 -1.25 -5.88 -23.03
C SER A 336 0.06 -6.26 -22.32
N ALA A 337 0.27 -5.76 -21.11
CA ALA A 337 1.48 -5.98 -20.31
C ALA A 337 1.48 -7.29 -19.50
#